data_7e8aa74ac6fac484910301e954408901
#
_entry.id   7e8aa74ac6fac484910301e954408901
#
_cell.length_a   1.000
_cell.length_b   1.000
_cell.length_c   1.000
_cell.angle_alpha   90.00
_cell.angle_beta   90.00
_cell.angle_gamma   90.00
#
_symmetry.space_group_name_H-M   'P 1'
#
loop_
_entity.id
_entity.type
_entity.pdbx_description
1 polymer ?
#
loop_
_entity_poly.entity_id
_entity_poly.type
_entity_poly.pdbx_seq_one_letter_code
_entity_poly.pdbx_strand_id
1 'polypeptide(L)'
;MLKANEARERVTVIIKEEKEGIILKAKEFCETVVDKEIKKAVADKFCRVIVKCNEEIKEEVCKYLKVHGYVVYHCGCENLEIRW
;
A
#
# COMPACT_ATOMS: atom_id res chain seq x y z
N MET A 1 -1.40 -39.30 -6.07
CA MET A 1 -1.65 -38.21 -7.05
C MET A 1 -2.64 -37.23 -6.44
N LEU A 2 -2.32 -35.94 -6.48
CA LEU A 2 -3.19 -34.90 -5.95
C LEU A 2 -4.48 -34.78 -6.78
N LYS A 3 -5.63 -34.64 -6.10
CA LYS A 3 -6.89 -34.32 -6.76
C LYS A 3 -6.89 -32.85 -7.21
N ALA A 4 -7.64 -32.52 -8.24
CA ALA A 4 -7.68 -31.17 -8.79
C ALA A 4 -8.06 -30.09 -7.74
N ASN A 5 -8.98 -30.37 -6.84
CA ASN A 5 -9.38 -29.48 -5.75
C ASN A 5 -8.23 -29.24 -4.75
N GLU A 6 -7.46 -30.27 -4.41
CA GLU A 6 -6.30 -30.14 -3.53
C GLU A 6 -5.20 -29.28 -4.15
N ALA A 7 -4.95 -29.44 -5.45
CA ALA A 7 -4.01 -28.61 -6.19
C ALA A 7 -4.45 -27.14 -6.22
N ARG A 8 -5.75 -26.88 -6.40
CA ARG A 8 -6.33 -25.54 -6.38
C ARG A 8 -6.18 -24.88 -4.99
N GLU A 9 -6.44 -25.62 -3.92
CA GLU A 9 -6.30 -25.13 -2.55
C GLU A 9 -4.85 -24.72 -2.27
N ARG A 10 -3.86 -25.52 -2.69
CA ARG A 10 -2.44 -25.18 -2.53
C ARG A 10 -2.05 -23.92 -3.30
N VAL A 11 -2.51 -23.76 -4.53
CA VAL A 11 -2.26 -22.55 -5.33
C VAL A 11 -2.89 -21.33 -4.66
N THR A 12 -4.11 -21.47 -4.14
CA THR A 12 -4.79 -20.38 -3.42
C THR A 12 -4.03 -19.95 -2.17
N VAL A 13 -3.49 -20.90 -1.40
CA VAL A 13 -2.65 -20.61 -0.21
C VAL A 13 -1.39 -19.83 -0.60
N ILE A 14 -0.68 -20.26 -1.65
CA ILE A 14 0.52 -19.57 -2.14
C ILE A 14 0.20 -18.12 -2.56
N ILE A 15 -0.89 -17.91 -3.29
CA ILE A 15 -1.33 -16.57 -3.71
C ILE A 15 -1.66 -15.70 -2.50
N LYS A 16 -2.32 -16.24 -1.48
CA LYS A 16 -2.61 -15.51 -0.23
C LYS A 16 -1.34 -15.11 0.50
N GLU A 17 -0.36 -15.99 0.63
CA GLU A 17 0.92 -15.71 1.28
C GLU A 17 1.68 -14.58 0.58
N GLU A 18 1.74 -14.58 -0.75
CA GLU A 18 2.35 -13.50 -1.53
C GLU A 18 1.63 -12.17 -1.33
N LYS A 19 0.30 -12.18 -1.36
CA LYS A 19 -0.53 -10.99 -1.10
C LYS A 19 -0.33 -10.46 0.31
N GLU A 20 -0.31 -11.31 1.31
CA GLU A 20 -0.08 -10.93 2.70
C GLU A 20 1.30 -10.27 2.87
N GLY A 21 2.33 -10.77 2.22
CA GLY A 21 3.66 -10.17 2.21
C GLY A 21 3.67 -8.76 1.63
N ILE A 22 2.98 -8.53 0.52
CA ILE A 22 2.82 -7.22 -0.11
C ILE A 22 2.01 -6.28 0.79
N ILE A 23 0.93 -6.75 1.38
CA ILE A 23 0.08 -5.98 2.31
C ILE A 23 0.89 -5.55 3.54
N LEU A 24 1.69 -6.43 4.11
CA LEU A 24 2.55 -6.11 5.25
C LEU A 24 3.60 -5.05 4.90
N LYS A 25 4.25 -5.17 3.75
CA LYS A 25 5.21 -4.17 3.26
C LYS A 25 4.54 -2.81 3.05
N ALA A 26 3.35 -2.79 2.46
CA ALA A 26 2.59 -1.57 2.23
C ALA A 26 2.17 -0.92 3.56
N LYS A 27 1.69 -1.70 4.52
CA LYS A 27 1.32 -1.23 5.84
C LYS A 27 2.54 -0.64 6.58
N GLU A 28 3.65 -1.33 6.58
CA GLU A 28 4.90 -0.85 7.18
C GLU A 28 5.38 0.45 6.52
N PHE A 29 5.34 0.53 5.19
CA PHE A 29 5.65 1.75 4.46
C PHE A 29 4.75 2.91 4.88
N CYS A 30 3.43 2.69 4.98
CA CYS A 30 2.48 3.70 5.41
C CYS A 30 2.72 4.15 6.86
N GLU A 31 3.00 3.25 7.77
CA GLU A 31 3.21 3.56 9.18
C GLU A 31 4.56 4.25 9.44
N THR A 32 5.57 4.02 8.61
CA THR A 32 6.90 4.60 8.76
C THR A 32 7.10 5.84 7.89
N VAL A 33 7.06 5.68 6.58
CA VAL A 33 7.38 6.75 5.63
C VAL A 33 6.22 7.73 5.46
N VAL A 34 5.03 7.22 5.15
CA VAL A 34 3.86 8.06 4.84
C VAL A 34 3.40 8.82 6.09
N ASP A 35 3.28 8.17 7.23
CA ASP A 35 2.89 8.81 8.48
C ASP A 35 3.84 9.93 8.88
N LYS A 36 5.13 9.71 8.74
CA LYS A 36 6.17 10.72 9.00
C LYS A 36 6.01 11.93 8.08
N GLU A 37 5.82 11.72 6.80
CA GLU A 37 5.64 12.79 5.82
C GLU A 37 4.33 13.55 6.04
N ILE A 38 3.25 12.86 6.39
CA ILE A 38 1.97 13.48 6.72
C ILE A 38 2.11 14.37 7.97
N LYS A 39 2.74 13.89 9.03
CA LYS A 39 2.97 14.66 10.25
C LYS A 39 3.81 15.91 9.98
N LYS A 40 4.81 15.79 9.15
CA LYS A 40 5.66 16.92 8.73
C LYS A 40 4.85 17.94 7.93
N ALA A 41 4.04 17.50 6.99
CA ALA A 41 3.18 18.38 6.20
C ALA A 41 2.14 19.10 7.05
N VAL A 42 1.53 18.40 8.01
CA VAL A 42 0.58 18.99 8.97
C VAL A 42 1.27 20.07 9.82
N ALA A 43 2.47 19.84 10.28
CA ALA A 43 3.26 20.84 11.02
C ALA A 43 3.53 22.09 10.18
N ASP A 44 3.73 21.94 8.87
CA ASP A 44 3.91 23.03 7.91
C ASP A 44 2.58 23.61 7.39
N LYS A 45 1.44 23.16 7.91
CA LYS A 45 0.08 23.58 7.54
C LYS A 45 -0.29 23.23 6.08
N PHE A 46 0.27 22.16 5.53
CA PHE A 46 -0.14 21.63 4.24
C PHE A 46 -1.25 20.58 4.40
N CYS A 47 -2.09 20.48 3.39
CA CYS A 47 -3.15 19.46 3.30
C CYS A 47 -2.85 18.38 2.27
N ARG A 48 -1.62 18.30 1.81
CA ARG A 48 -1.16 17.32 0.83
C ARG A 48 0.31 17.03 1.00
N VAL A 49 0.71 15.85 0.55
CA VAL A 49 2.11 15.45 0.52
C VAL A 49 2.34 14.52 -0.68
N ILE A 50 3.54 14.59 -1.26
CA ILE A 50 3.94 13.70 -2.34
C ILE A 50 5.02 12.79 -1.78
N VAL A 51 4.79 11.46 -1.86
CA VAL A 51 5.75 10.46 -1.42
C VAL A 51 6.18 9.58 -2.57
N LYS A 52 7.44 9.17 -2.54
CA LYS A 52 7.97 8.20 -3.48
C LYS A 52 7.65 6.80 -2.97
N CYS A 53 6.97 6.01 -3.79
CA CYS A 53 6.53 4.67 -3.44
C CYS A 53 6.96 3.65 -4.50
N ASN A 54 7.42 2.49 -4.05
CA ASN A 54 7.74 1.39 -4.95
C ASN A 54 6.48 0.93 -5.68
N GLU A 55 6.57 0.76 -6.98
CA GLU A 55 5.46 0.33 -7.84
C GLU A 55 4.85 -1.00 -7.40
N GLU A 56 5.66 -1.92 -6.87
CA GLU A 56 5.22 -3.22 -6.37
C GLU A 56 4.17 -3.12 -5.25
N ILE A 57 4.33 -2.15 -4.35
CA ILE A 57 3.43 -1.97 -3.20
C ILE A 57 2.46 -0.80 -3.36
N LYS A 58 2.58 -0.04 -4.42
CA LYS A 58 1.83 1.20 -4.67
C LYS A 58 0.31 1.02 -4.57
N GLU A 59 -0.23 -0.02 -5.19
CA GLU A 59 -1.66 -0.32 -5.17
C GLU A 59 -2.17 -0.60 -3.77
N GLU A 60 -1.46 -1.40 -3.00
CA GLU A 60 -1.83 -1.73 -1.61
C GLU A 60 -1.67 -0.52 -0.68
N VAL A 61 -0.67 0.32 -0.90
CA VAL A 61 -0.52 1.59 -0.19
C VAL A 61 -1.72 2.50 -0.44
N CYS A 62 -2.16 2.61 -1.69
CA CYS A 62 -3.37 3.37 -2.03
C CYS A 62 -4.61 2.85 -1.31
N LYS A 63 -4.83 1.54 -1.30
CA LYS A 63 -5.96 0.92 -0.60
C LYS A 63 -5.92 1.20 0.89
N TYR A 64 -4.77 1.04 1.51
CA TYR A 64 -4.57 1.29 2.94
C TYR A 64 -4.91 2.74 3.30
N LEU A 65 -4.42 3.70 2.54
CA LEU A 65 -4.67 5.12 2.78
C LEU A 65 -6.12 5.51 2.56
N LYS A 66 -6.77 4.96 1.54
CA LYS A 66 -8.20 5.20 1.28
C LYS A 66 -9.08 4.71 2.43
N VAL A 67 -8.76 3.54 2.99
CA VAL A 67 -9.46 3.00 4.17
C VAL A 67 -9.33 3.95 5.37
N HIS A 68 -8.21 4.65 5.50
CA HIS A 68 -7.97 5.63 6.56
C HIS A 68 -8.52 7.04 6.25
N GLY A 69 -9.28 7.20 5.17
CA GLY A 69 -9.92 8.46 4.83
C GLY A 69 -9.09 9.43 4.00
N TYR A 70 -7.91 9.04 3.55
CA TYR A 70 -7.08 9.86 2.68
C TYR A 70 -7.50 9.73 1.21
N VAL A 71 -7.27 10.79 0.45
CA VAL A 71 -7.44 10.78 -1.01
C VAL A 71 -6.06 10.63 -1.64
N VAL A 72 -5.90 9.68 -2.54
CA VAL A 72 -4.62 9.34 -3.16
C VAL A 72 -4.69 9.49 -4.66
N TYR A 73 -3.73 10.23 -5.23
CA TYR A 73 -3.58 10.42 -6.66
C TYR A 73 -2.23 9.86 -7.12
N HIS A 74 -2.19 9.32 -8.32
CA HIS A 74 -0.95 8.85 -8.94
C HIS A 74 -0.26 10.00 -9.65
N CYS A 75 0.96 10.32 -9.21
CA CYS A 75 1.81 11.37 -9.80
C CYS A 75 3.03 10.74 -10.48
N GLY A 76 2.86 10.13 -11.64
CA GLY A 76 3.91 9.40 -12.34
C GLY A 76 4.06 7.97 -11.86
N CYS A 77 5.14 7.30 -12.26
CA CYS A 77 5.33 5.86 -12.03
C CYS A 77 5.66 5.51 -10.56
N GLU A 78 6.36 6.40 -9.86
CA GLU A 78 6.87 6.10 -8.51
C GLU A 78 6.35 7.07 -7.42
N ASN A 79 5.52 8.02 -7.78
CA ASN A 79 5.05 9.05 -6.85
C ASN A 79 3.56 8.93 -6.56
N LEU A 80 3.20 9.18 -5.31
CA LEU A 80 1.82 9.26 -4.86
C LEU A 80 1.58 10.61 -4.20
N GLU A 81 0.52 11.30 -4.61
CA GLU A 81 0.03 12.49 -3.93
C GLU A 81 -1.07 12.08 -2.96
N ILE A 82 -0.88 12.39 -1.69
CA ILE A 82 -1.81 12.06 -0.62
C ILE A 82 -2.41 13.37 -0.10
N ARG A 83 -3.72 13.44 -0.06
CA ARG A 83 -4.47 14.61 0.41
C ARG A 83 -5.40 14.23 1.56
N TRP A 84 -5.63 15.16 2.43
CA TRP A 84 -6.57 15.00 3.55
C TRP A 84 -7.39 16.25 3.83
#